data_ffcf0349a9c8f56600c5dc9e49927b4d
#
_entry.id   ffcf0349a9c8f56600c5dc9e49927b4d
#
_cell.length_a   1.000
_cell.length_b   1.000
_cell.length_c   1.000
_cell.angle_alpha   90.00
_cell.angle_beta   90.00
_cell.angle_gamma   90.00
#
_symmetry.space_group_name_H-M   'P 1'
#
loop_
_entity.id
_entity.type
_entity.pdbx_description
1 polymer ?
#
loop_
_entity_poly.entity_id
_entity_poly.type
_entity_poly.pdbx_seq_one_letter_code
_entity_poly.pdbx_strand_id
1 'polypeptide(L)' 'MIILTKLNGEKFMLNPDLIEIVTENPDTVITTSTGHSYIVEQSMNEILSLIKEYRLSVRRQRLE' A
#
# COMPACT_ATOMS: atom_id res chain seq x y z
N MET A 1 -8.54 2.16 -0.80
CA MET A 1 -7.51 2.57 0.18
C MET A 1 -7.00 1.37 0.95
N ILE A 2 -5.72 1.32 1.20
CA ILE A 2 -5.11 0.30 2.05
C ILE A 2 -4.53 0.97 3.28
N ILE A 3 -4.49 0.24 4.41
CA ILE A 3 -3.97 0.76 5.66
C ILE A 3 -2.55 0.23 5.85
N LEU A 4 -1.62 1.16 6.04
CA LEU A 4 -0.21 0.84 6.25
C LEU A 4 0.27 1.45 7.57
N THR A 5 1.40 0.96 8.06
CA THR A 5 1.97 1.42 9.33
C THR A 5 3.38 1.95 9.08
N LYS A 6 3.62 3.18 9.47
CA LYS A 6 4.95 3.76 9.42
C LYS A 6 5.85 3.11 10.48
N LEU A 7 7.15 3.27 10.34
CA LEU A 7 8.09 2.68 11.31
C LEU A 7 7.89 3.17 12.74
N ASN A 8 7.34 4.38 12.91
CA ASN A 8 7.05 4.92 14.23
C ASN A 8 5.73 4.41 14.83
N GLY A 9 5.04 3.50 14.13
CA GLY A 9 3.78 2.93 14.59
C GLY A 9 2.53 3.68 14.13
N GLU A 10 2.70 4.82 13.49
CA GLU A 10 1.55 5.60 13.00
C GLU A 10 0.91 4.92 11.80
N LYS A 11 -0.41 4.76 11.85
CA LYS A 11 -1.16 4.17 10.75
C LYS A 11 -1.68 5.25 9.81
N PHE A 12 -1.72 4.93 8.54
CA PHE A 12 -2.26 5.83 7.52
C PHE A 12 -2.90 5.03 6.40
N MET A 13 -3.78 5.69 5.66
CA MET A 13 -4.42 5.08 4.49
C MET A 13 -3.78 5.64 3.23
N LEU A 14 -3.51 4.75 2.28
CA LEU A 14 -2.91 5.11 1.01
C LEU A 14 -3.76 4.59 -0.13
N ASN A 15 -3.94 5.41 -1.16
CA ASN A 15 -4.57 4.96 -2.39
C ASN A 15 -3.57 4.09 -3.16
N PRO A 16 -3.83 2.78 -3.30
CA PRO A 16 -2.87 1.90 -3.95
C PRO A 16 -2.65 2.22 -5.42
N ASP A 17 -3.58 2.92 -6.06
CA ASP A 17 -3.42 3.31 -7.46
C ASP A 17 -2.33 4.36 -7.65
N LEU A 18 -1.89 5.01 -6.59
CA LEU A 18 -0.80 5.98 -6.63
C LEU A 18 0.57 5.34 -6.47
N ILE A 19 0.64 4.06 -6.11
CA ILE A 19 1.91 3.37 -5.90
C ILE A 19 2.60 3.15 -7.24
N GLU A 20 3.83 3.63 -7.35
CA GLU A 20 4.64 3.41 -8.54
C GLU A 20 5.67 2.31 -8.31
N ILE A 21 6.42 2.41 -7.22
CA ILE A 21 7.50 1.48 -6.92
C ILE A 21 7.47 1.10 -5.45
N VAL A 22 7.69 -0.18 -5.16
CA VAL A 22 7.87 -0.67 -3.80
C VAL A 22 9.18 -1.44 -3.76
N THR A 23 10.05 -1.09 -2.83
CA THR A 23 11.31 -1.80 -2.61
C THR A 23 11.37 -2.28 -1.17
N GLU A 24 12.14 -3.33 -0.92
CA GLU A 24 12.28 -3.88 0.43
C GLU A 24 13.73 -4.31 0.64
N ASN A 25 14.61 -3.35 0.99
CA ASN A 25 16.00 -3.68 1.25
C ASN A 25 16.72 -2.46 1.84
N PRO A 26 16.90 -2.35 3.17
CA PRO A 26 16.41 -3.28 4.20
C PRO A 26 14.95 -3.04 4.58
N ASP A 27 14.45 -1.81 4.45
CA ASP A 27 13.09 -1.46 4.83
C ASP A 27 12.20 -1.38 3.60
N THR A 28 10.89 -1.56 3.81
CA THR A 28 9.92 -1.41 2.75
C THR A 28 9.68 0.07 2.48
N VAL A 29 10.01 0.52 1.27
CA VAL A 29 9.80 1.90 0.85
C VAL A 29 8.80 1.92 -0.30
N ILE A 30 7.75 2.72 -0.14
CA ILE A 30 6.74 2.91 -1.18
C ILE A 30 6.94 4.30 -1.78
N THR A 31 7.09 4.34 -3.11
CA THR A 31 7.18 5.60 -3.84
C THR A 31 5.93 5.77 -4.67
N THR A 32 5.28 6.92 -4.55
CA THR A 32 4.05 7.22 -5.28
C THR A 32 4.34 7.99 -6.56
N SER A 33 3.39 7.95 -7.48
CA SER A 33 3.49 8.69 -8.76
C SER A 33 3.49 10.20 -8.54
N THR A 34 3.05 10.66 -7.37
CA THR A 34 3.07 12.09 -7.02
C THR A 34 4.40 12.53 -6.40
N GLY A 35 5.36 11.63 -6.30
CA GLY A 35 6.71 11.95 -5.80
C GLY A 35 6.89 11.81 -4.31
N HIS A 36 5.94 11.25 -3.59
CA HIS A 36 6.05 11.00 -2.16
C HIS A 36 6.63 9.62 -1.90
N SER A 37 7.39 9.49 -0.80
CA SER A 37 7.95 8.21 -0.37
C SER A 37 7.58 7.95 1.08
N TYR A 38 7.24 6.69 1.38
CA TYR A 38 6.86 6.28 2.72
C TYR A 38 7.62 5.01 3.10
N ILE A 39 8.14 4.98 4.33
CA ILE A 39 8.78 3.77 4.87
C ILE A 39 7.78 3.11 5.80
N VAL A 40 7.45 1.85 5.54
CA VAL A 40 6.39 1.15 6.27
C VAL A 40 6.89 -0.16 6.85
N GLU A 41 6.14 -0.67 7.84
CA GLU A 41 6.44 -1.94 8.50
C GLU A 41 6.03 -3.15 7.66
N GLN A 42 5.02 -3.01 6.82
CA GLN A 42 4.53 -4.11 6.00
C GLN A 42 5.58 -4.56 4.98
N SER A 43 5.65 -5.87 4.76
CA SER A 43 6.51 -6.42 3.72
C SER A 43 5.89 -6.20 2.33
N MET A 44 6.69 -6.39 1.29
CA MET A 44 6.18 -6.31 -0.09
C MET A 44 5.03 -7.28 -0.30
N ASN A 45 5.14 -8.49 0.24
CA ASN A 45 4.10 -9.50 0.09
C ASN A 45 2.81 -9.09 0.79
N GLU A 46 2.93 -8.49 1.98
CA GLU A 46 1.77 -7.97 2.70
C GLU A 46 1.08 -6.87 1.91
N ILE A 47 1.86 -5.97 1.30
CA ILE A 47 1.32 -4.89 0.48
C ILE A 47 0.59 -5.44 -0.72
N LEU A 48 1.17 -6.44 -1.40
CA LEU A 48 0.51 -7.10 -2.53
C LEU A 48 -0.82 -7.71 -2.13
N SER A 49 -0.87 -8.35 -0.96
CA SER A 49 -2.11 -8.94 -0.46
C SER A 49 -3.17 -7.87 -0.18
N LEU A 50 -2.77 -6.76 0.42
CA LEU A 50 -3.68 -5.65 0.71
C LEU A 50 -4.26 -5.05 -0.56
N ILE A 51 -3.42 -4.88 -1.58
CA ILE A 51 -3.87 -4.34 -2.88
C ILE A 51 -4.85 -5.30 -3.54
N LYS A 52 -4.55 -6.59 -3.49
CA LYS A 52 -5.41 -7.61 -4.07
C LYS A 52 -6.80 -7.60 -3.41
N GLU A 53 -6.83 -7.56 -2.09
CA GLU A 53 -8.08 -7.50 -1.34
C GLU A 53 -8.87 -6.24 -1.67
N TYR A 54 -8.18 -5.11 -1.76
CA TYR A 54 -8.81 -3.85 -2.12
C TYR A 54 -9.48 -3.93 -3.49
N ARG A 55 -8.78 -4.46 -4.49
CA ARG A 55 -9.31 -4.58 -5.84
C ARG A 55 -10.50 -5.51 -5.94
N LEU A 56 -10.46 -6.61 -5.21
CA LEU A 56 -11.58 -7.55 -5.15
C LEU A 56 -12.80 -6.89 -4.51
N SER A 57 -12.60 -6.13 -3.44
CA SER A 57 -13.68 -5.42 -2.76
C SER A 57 -14.36 -4.41 -3.69
N VAL A 58 -13.57 -3.64 -4.43
CA VAL A 58 -14.11 -2.66 -5.39
C VAL A 58 -14.89 -3.36 -6.51
N ARG A 59 -14.38 -4.49 -6.99
CA ARG A 59 -15.08 -5.27 -8.02
C ARG A 59 -16.44 -5.76 -7.54
N ARG A 60 -16.50 -6.26 -6.31
CA ARG A 60 -17.77 -6.73 -5.74
C ARG A 60 -18.79 -5.61 -5.67
N GLN A 61 -18.36 -4.43 -5.26
CA GLN A 61 -19.25 -3.28 -5.19
C GLN A 61 -19.78 -2.88 -6.56
N ARG A 62 -18.97 -3.02 -7.62
CA ARG A 62 -19.40 -2.68 -8.98
C ARG A 62 -20.39 -3.65 -9.55
N LEU A 63 -20.39 -4.88 -9.10
CA LEU A 63 -21.29 -5.91 -9.61
C LEU A 63 -22.69 -5.81 -9.01
N GLU A 64 -22.84 -5.03 -7.97
CA GLU A 64 -24.14 -4.78 -7.36
C GLU A 64 -24.83 -3.58 -8.01
#